data_d0835228149316365cf2cfc206392726
#
_entry.id   d0835228149316365cf2cfc206392726
#
_cell.length_a   1.000
_cell.length_b   1.000
_cell.length_c   1.000
_cell.angle_alpha   90.00
_cell.angle_beta   90.00
_cell.angle_gamma   90.00
#
_symmetry.space_group_name_H-M   'P 1'
#
loop_
_entity.id
_entity.type
_entity.pdbx_description
1 polymer ?
#
loop_
_entity_poly.entity_id
_entity_poly.type
_entity_poly.pdbx_seq_one_letter_code
_entity_poly.pdbx_strand_id
1 'polypeptide(L)' 'MSDVNNLLENAVMETKNVLPGEEFLLRDLFKEYEWNRISRSDRLLLGTLFLNY' A
#
# COMPACT_ATOMS: atom_id res chain seq x y z
N MET A 1 9.85 5.84 -11.58
CA MET A 1 10.14 4.47 -11.09
C MET A 1 9.66 4.34 -9.65
N SER A 2 8.93 3.27 -9.35
CA SER A 2 8.40 3.05 -8.01
C SER A 2 9.49 2.61 -7.06
N ASP A 3 9.58 3.25 -5.90
CA ASP A 3 10.41 2.77 -4.81
C ASP A 3 9.48 2.05 -3.83
N VAL A 4 9.63 0.74 -3.70
CA VAL A 4 8.77 -0.08 -2.85
C VAL A 4 8.82 0.37 -1.39
N ASN A 5 9.99 0.81 -0.93
CA ASN A 5 10.12 1.30 0.45
C ASN A 5 9.31 2.57 0.68
N ASN A 6 9.31 3.50 -0.28
CA ASN A 6 8.48 4.70 -0.20
C ASN A 6 7.00 4.36 -0.26
N LEU A 7 6.63 3.41 -1.11
CA LEU A 7 5.24 2.95 -1.21
C LEU A 7 4.78 2.33 0.11
N LEU A 8 5.65 1.53 0.74
CA LEU A 8 5.35 0.93 2.03
C LEU A 8 5.15 1.99 3.12
N GLU A 9 6.03 2.99 3.17
CA GLU A 9 5.89 4.08 4.12
C GLU A 9 4.58 4.82 3.93
N ASN A 10 4.22 5.13 2.70
CA ASN A 10 2.96 5.80 2.39
C ASN A 10 1.76 4.96 2.82
N ALA A 11 1.80 3.65 2.58
CA ALA A 11 0.73 2.76 2.98
C ALA A 11 0.57 2.73 4.50
N VAL A 12 1.67 2.62 5.22
CA VAL A 12 1.65 2.60 6.69
C VAL A 12 1.10 3.91 7.23
N MET A 13 1.50 5.04 6.66
CA MET A 13 0.99 6.35 7.09
C MET A 13 -0.52 6.48 6.84
N GLU A 14 -0.99 5.98 5.71
CA GLU A 14 -2.41 6.03 5.36
C GLU A 14 -3.28 5.18 6.29
N THR A 15 -2.72 4.16 6.94
CA THR A 15 -3.48 3.36 7.89
C THR A 15 -4.02 4.19 9.06
N LYS A 16 -3.39 5.34 9.34
CA LYS A 16 -3.87 6.25 10.39
C LYS A 16 -5.22 6.86 10.06
N ASN A 17 -5.61 6.86 8.79
CA ASN A 17 -6.89 7.37 8.33
C ASN A 17 -7.98 6.30 8.34
N VAL A 18 -7.62 5.05 8.65
CA VAL A 18 -8.57 3.94 8.76
C VAL A 18 -9.06 3.86 10.21
N LEU A 19 -10.37 3.79 10.38
CA LEU A 19 -10.98 3.74 11.73
C LEU A 19 -10.82 2.34 12.33
N PRO A 20 -10.72 2.22 13.65
CA PRO A 20 -10.64 0.91 14.30
C PRO A 20 -11.83 0.02 13.91
N GLY A 21 -11.55 -1.22 13.53
CA GLY A 21 -12.57 -2.16 13.09
C GLY A 21 -12.97 -2.04 11.63
N GLU A 22 -12.49 -1.04 10.92
CA GLU A 22 -12.78 -0.84 9.51
C GLU A 22 -11.93 -1.78 8.66
N GLU A 23 -12.56 -2.47 7.71
CA GLU A 23 -11.84 -3.34 6.79
C GLU A 23 -11.33 -2.55 5.60
N PHE A 24 -10.13 -2.88 5.13
CA PHE A 24 -9.54 -2.24 3.96
C PHE A 24 -8.58 -3.20 3.26
N LEU A 25 -8.35 -2.93 1.98
CA LEU A 25 -7.34 -3.62 1.19
C LEU A 25 -6.12 -2.70 1.02
N LEU A 26 -4.95 -3.29 0.80
CA LEU A 26 -3.73 -2.51 0.56
C LEU A 26 -3.94 -1.47 -0.54
N ARG A 27 -4.61 -1.84 -1.62
CA ARG A 27 -4.88 -0.92 -2.73
C ARG A 27 -5.70 0.30 -2.32
N ASP A 28 -6.52 0.18 -1.27
CA ASP A 28 -7.36 1.28 -0.79
C ASP A 28 -6.55 2.39 -0.15
N LEU A 29 -5.31 2.12 0.19
CA LEU A 29 -4.39 3.10 0.79
C LEU A 29 -3.71 3.97 -0.27
N PHE A 30 -3.97 3.71 -1.54
CA PHE A 30 -3.41 4.45 -2.67
C PHE A 30 -4.52 5.00 -3.53
N LYS A 31 -4.23 6.09 -4.23
CA LYS A 31 -5.13 6.58 -5.27
C LYS A 31 -5.10 5.57 -6.42
N GLU A 32 -6.21 5.44 -7.13
CA GLU A 32 -6.32 4.45 -8.19
C GLU A 32 -5.22 4.59 -9.24
N TYR A 33 -4.92 5.81 -9.66
CA TYR A 33 -3.88 6.02 -10.66
C TYR A 33 -2.49 5.68 -10.14
N GLU A 34 -2.24 5.86 -8.83
CA GLU A 34 -0.97 5.48 -8.22
C GLU A 34 -0.83 3.96 -8.20
N TRP A 35 -1.89 3.28 -7.80
CA TRP A 35 -1.91 1.82 -7.77
C TRP A 35 -1.66 1.22 -9.16
N ASN A 36 -2.31 1.80 -10.18
CA ASN A 36 -2.19 1.32 -11.55
C ASN A 36 -0.79 1.50 -12.14
N ARG A 37 -0.01 2.43 -11.60
CA ARG A 37 1.38 2.68 -12.03
C ARG A 37 2.39 1.75 -11.38
N ILE A 38 1.98 1.04 -10.34
CA ILE A 38 2.86 0.09 -9.66
C ILE A 38 2.89 -1.20 -10.48
N SER A 39 4.10 -1.73 -10.76
CA SER A 39 4.22 -2.98 -11.49
C SER A 39 3.62 -4.13 -10.68
N ARG A 40 3.22 -5.19 -11.36
CA ARG A 40 2.63 -6.36 -10.70
C ARG A 40 3.57 -6.97 -9.66
N SER A 41 4.85 -7.11 -9.99
CA SER A 41 5.83 -7.66 -9.07
C SER A 41 6.02 -6.77 -7.85
N ASP A 42 5.99 -5.45 -8.04
CA ASP A 42 6.09 -4.51 -6.93
C ASP A 42 4.85 -4.56 -6.04
N ARG A 43 3.67 -4.76 -6.62
CA ARG A 43 2.43 -4.93 -5.84
C ARG A 43 2.51 -6.16 -4.96
N LEU A 44 3.02 -7.27 -5.49
CA LEU A 44 3.18 -8.50 -4.73
C LEU A 44 4.18 -8.34 -3.59
N LEU A 45 5.31 -7.72 -3.87
CA LEU A 45 6.33 -7.45 -2.87
C LEU A 45 5.80 -6.51 -1.79
N LEU A 46 5.12 -5.45 -2.19
CA LEU A 46 4.54 -4.49 -1.27
C LEU A 46 3.53 -5.16 -0.34
N GLY A 47 2.68 -6.03 -0.89
CA GLY A 47 1.72 -6.79 -0.09
C GLY A 47 2.40 -7.65 0.96
N THR A 48 3.48 -8.35 0.58
CA THR A 48 4.25 -9.18 1.50
C THR A 48 4.87 -8.33 2.62
N LEU A 49 5.49 -7.21 2.26
CA LEU A 49 6.12 -6.32 3.23
C LEU A 49 5.09 -5.71 4.18
N PHE A 50 3.93 -5.34 3.65
CA PHE A 50 2.87 -4.73 4.45
C PHE A 50 2.31 -5.71 5.48
N LEU A 51 2.14 -6.97 5.09
CA LEU A 51 1.65 -8.00 6.00
C LEU A 51 2.64 -8.29 7.15
N ASN A 52 3.93 -8.07 6.90
CA ASN A 52 4.98 -8.30 7.90
C ASN A 52 5.32 -7.05 8.71
N TYR A 53 4.66 -5.97 8.44
CA TYR A 53 4.86 -4.73 9.20
C TYR A 53 4.08 -4.81 10.53
#